data_9f3afe6c2e79dedcb0e5e803b49c19a4
#
_entry.id   9f3afe6c2e79dedcb0e5e803b49c19a4
#
_cell.length_a   1.000
_cell.length_b   1.000
_cell.length_c   1.000
_cell.angle_alpha   90.00
_cell.angle_beta   90.00
_cell.angle_gamma   90.00
#
_symmetry.space_group_name_H-M   'P 1'
#
loop_
_entity.id
_entity.type
_entity.pdbx_description
1 polymer ?
#
loop_
_entity_poly.entity_id
_entity_poly.type
_entity_poly.pdbx_seq_one_letter_code
_entity_poly.pdbx_strand_id
1 'polypeptide(L)'
;DFVAAWYVKATQYSRLVPGTGGEPIHPRTAFASTNSIVQGEQVGVLWSWMLAQGVHIHFAHRTFSWSNEASGKAAVHCVIVGFGLENRPGKVIYEYENIKGNAHAVPASNINPYLVDAPDVVLPRRSRPICAVPEIGIGNKPIDDGNYLFTTQERDAFITKEPASAKWFRRWLGADELINAYERWCLWLGN
;
A
#
# COMPACT_ATOMS: atom_id res chain seq x y z
N ASP A 1 6.02 -4.20 10.91
CA ASP A 1 6.62 -5.06 9.88
C ASP A 1 8.09 -5.30 10.21
N PHE A 2 8.52 -6.56 10.14
CA PHE A 2 9.90 -6.95 10.46
C PHE A 2 10.92 -6.31 9.49
N VAL A 3 10.52 -6.09 8.25
CA VAL A 3 11.37 -5.44 7.22
C VAL A 3 11.69 -4.00 7.61
N ALA A 4 10.75 -3.24 8.16
CA ALA A 4 10.95 -1.86 8.60
C ALA A 4 12.05 -1.75 9.67
N ALA A 5 12.21 -2.77 10.51
CA ALA A 5 13.22 -2.77 11.56
C ALA A 5 14.65 -2.69 11.00
N TRP A 6 14.89 -3.24 9.80
CA TRP A 6 16.20 -3.15 9.15
C TRP A 6 16.51 -1.74 8.67
N TYR A 7 15.51 -1.02 8.16
CA TYR A 7 15.64 0.39 7.78
C TYR A 7 15.97 1.26 9.00
N VAL A 8 15.27 1.02 10.12
CA VAL A 8 15.56 1.71 11.39
C VAL A 8 16.98 1.42 11.87
N LYS A 9 17.39 0.15 11.92
CA LYS A 9 18.73 -0.25 12.34
C LYS A 9 19.82 0.34 11.46
N ALA A 10 19.66 0.32 10.15
CA ALA A 10 20.60 0.90 9.22
C ALA A 10 20.74 2.42 9.42
N THR A 11 19.63 3.13 9.62
CA THR A 11 19.64 4.57 9.91
C THR A 11 20.34 4.85 11.23
N GLN A 12 20.09 4.08 12.28
CA GLN A 12 20.76 4.22 13.58
C GLN A 12 22.26 3.94 13.42
N TYR A 13 22.63 2.88 12.72
CA TYR A 13 24.04 2.56 12.45
C TYR A 13 24.77 3.70 11.73
N SER A 14 24.15 4.26 10.68
CA SER A 14 24.72 5.37 9.91
C SER A 14 25.01 6.62 10.73
N ARG A 15 24.33 6.80 11.88
CA ARG A 15 24.58 7.91 12.82
C ARG A 15 25.69 7.65 13.80
N LEU A 16 26.03 6.38 14.02
CA LEU A 16 26.97 5.96 15.07
C LEU A 16 28.39 5.70 14.54
N VAL A 17 28.58 5.68 13.22
CA VAL A 17 29.91 5.38 12.64
C VAL A 17 30.83 6.58 12.82
N PRO A 18 31.86 6.47 13.66
CA PRO A 18 32.86 7.52 13.80
C PRO A 18 33.71 7.57 12.53
N GLY A 19 34.01 8.78 12.05
CA GLY A 19 34.98 8.97 10.97
C GLY A 19 36.43 8.95 11.44
N THR A 20 37.32 8.67 10.54
CA THR A 20 38.74 8.86 10.76
C THR A 20 39.07 10.34 10.58
N GLY A 21 39.70 10.95 11.60
CA GLY A 21 40.08 12.36 11.56
C GLY A 21 39.05 13.36 12.10
N GLY A 22 38.01 12.88 12.81
CA GLY A 22 37.04 13.74 13.47
C GLY A 22 35.78 14.07 12.64
N GLU A 23 35.78 13.78 11.34
CA GLU A 23 34.59 13.96 10.51
C GLU A 23 33.74 12.68 10.51
N PRO A 24 32.42 12.76 10.72
CA PRO A 24 31.55 11.58 10.70
C PRO A 24 31.49 10.96 9.31
N ILE A 25 31.58 9.64 9.25
CA ILE A 25 31.32 8.89 8.01
C ILE A 25 29.82 8.54 8.02
N HIS A 26 29.13 8.88 6.94
CA HIS A 26 27.73 8.52 6.74
C HIS A 26 27.62 7.39 5.71
N PRO A 27 27.57 6.11 6.15
CA PRO A 27 27.41 4.98 5.25
C PRO A 27 26.14 5.10 4.43
N ARG A 28 26.23 4.68 3.17
CA ARG A 28 25.05 4.53 2.30
C ARG A 28 24.51 3.11 2.43
N THR A 29 23.21 3.00 2.49
CA THR A 29 22.50 1.73 2.63
C THR A 29 21.56 1.55 1.46
N ALA A 30 21.40 0.31 1.01
CA ALA A 30 20.33 -0.05 0.06
C ALA A 30 19.71 -1.39 0.48
N PHE A 31 18.40 -1.46 0.39
CA PHE A 31 17.65 -2.69 0.64
C PHE A 31 16.72 -3.02 -0.50
N ALA A 32 16.71 -4.30 -0.88
CA ALA A 32 15.60 -4.88 -1.60
C ALA A 32 14.57 -5.39 -0.58
N SER A 33 13.33 -4.98 -0.73
CA SER A 33 12.24 -5.30 0.21
C SER A 33 10.91 -5.42 -0.51
N THR A 34 9.90 -5.96 0.17
CA THR A 34 8.54 -5.91 -0.35
C THR A 34 8.07 -4.47 -0.52
N ASN A 35 7.24 -4.22 -1.53
CA ASN A 35 6.78 -2.86 -1.83
C ASN A 35 5.89 -2.25 -0.74
N SER A 36 5.44 -3.02 0.25
CA SER A 36 4.72 -2.53 1.43
C SER A 36 5.48 -1.44 2.19
N ILE A 37 6.82 -1.41 2.08
CA ILE A 37 7.66 -0.39 2.74
C ILE A 37 7.40 1.04 2.23
N VAL A 38 6.86 1.17 1.02
CA VAL A 38 6.58 2.44 0.34
C VAL A 38 5.09 2.63 0.05
N GLN A 39 4.24 1.81 0.65
CA GLN A 39 2.79 1.83 0.45
C GLN A 39 2.01 1.72 1.77
N GLY A 40 0.77 2.20 1.75
CA GLY A 40 -0.16 2.05 2.86
C GLY A 40 0.30 2.71 4.17
N GLU A 41 -0.12 2.15 5.28
CA GLU A 41 0.14 2.69 6.63
C GLU A 41 1.62 2.64 7.03
N GLN A 42 2.39 1.73 6.44
CA GLN A 42 3.82 1.54 6.71
C GLN A 42 4.61 2.82 6.43
N VAL A 43 4.27 3.52 5.35
CA VAL A 43 4.94 4.77 4.98
C VAL A 43 4.79 5.80 6.09
N GLY A 44 3.58 5.98 6.60
CA GLY A 44 3.30 6.94 7.67
C GLY A 44 4.13 6.71 8.93
N VAL A 45 4.34 5.47 9.30
CA VAL A 45 5.06 5.10 10.53
C VAL A 45 6.58 5.16 10.31
N LEU A 46 7.10 4.44 9.31
CA LEU A 46 8.53 4.31 9.10
C LEU A 46 9.16 5.61 8.59
N TRP A 47 8.64 6.14 7.50
CA TRP A 47 9.29 7.24 6.80
C TRP A 47 9.16 8.57 7.51
N SER A 48 8.09 8.79 8.31
CA SER A 48 8.05 9.97 9.18
C SER A 48 9.23 9.97 10.16
N TRP A 49 9.54 8.82 10.73
CA TRP A 49 10.68 8.69 11.63
C TRP A 49 12.02 8.83 10.88
N MET A 50 12.20 8.16 9.73
CA MET A 50 13.44 8.22 8.95
C MET A 50 13.75 9.63 8.46
N LEU A 51 12.77 10.35 7.94
CA LEU A 51 12.93 11.74 7.52
C LEU A 51 13.29 12.66 8.70
N ALA A 52 12.67 12.45 9.86
CA ALA A 52 13.05 13.16 11.08
C ALA A 52 14.48 12.86 11.55
N GLN A 53 15.08 11.73 11.14
CA GLN A 53 16.50 11.43 11.36
C GLN A 53 17.43 12.06 10.29
N GLY A 54 16.90 12.76 9.30
CA GLY A 54 17.68 13.36 8.21
C GLY A 54 18.00 12.38 7.07
N VAL A 55 17.24 11.31 6.92
CA VAL A 55 17.43 10.35 5.82
C VAL A 55 16.96 10.96 4.51
N HIS A 56 17.80 10.79 3.47
CA HIS A 56 17.48 11.13 2.07
C HIS A 56 17.55 9.88 1.21
N ILE A 57 16.58 9.71 0.31
CA ILE A 57 16.63 8.65 -0.70
C ILE A 57 17.48 9.12 -1.87
N HIS A 58 18.45 8.30 -2.27
CA HIS A 58 19.41 8.61 -3.33
C HIS A 58 19.04 7.98 -4.66
N PHE A 59 18.55 6.75 -4.61
CA PHE A 59 17.97 6.07 -5.76
C PHE A 59 16.89 5.11 -5.32
N ALA A 60 16.00 4.78 -6.25
CA ALA A 60 14.97 3.79 -5.98
C ALA A 60 14.64 2.99 -7.25
N HIS A 61 14.39 1.70 -7.08
CA HIS A 61 13.64 0.91 -8.06
C HIS A 61 12.19 0.87 -7.61
N ARG A 62 11.30 1.36 -8.45
CA ARG A 62 9.85 1.25 -8.22
C ARG A 62 9.43 -0.21 -8.28
N THR A 63 8.19 -0.49 -7.96
CA THR A 63 7.69 -1.86 -7.85
C THR A 63 8.00 -2.69 -9.09
N PHE A 64 8.67 -3.81 -8.87
CA PHE A 64 8.95 -4.84 -9.88
C PHE A 64 8.66 -6.23 -9.33
N SER A 65 8.47 -7.20 -10.22
CA SER A 65 8.24 -8.58 -9.85
C SER A 65 9.58 -9.28 -9.57
N TRP A 66 9.79 -9.67 -8.33
CA TRP A 66 10.93 -10.54 -7.99
C TRP A 66 10.58 -11.98 -8.33
N SER A 67 11.40 -12.62 -9.17
CA SER A 67 11.34 -14.06 -9.41
C SER A 67 12.66 -14.70 -9.02
N ASN A 68 12.62 -15.76 -8.23
CA ASN A 68 13.76 -16.64 -8.00
C ASN A 68 13.59 -17.92 -8.83
N GLU A 69 14.69 -18.58 -9.14
CA GLU A 69 14.70 -19.84 -9.89
C GLU A 69 14.29 -21.07 -9.05
N ALA A 70 13.97 -20.87 -7.76
CA ALA A 70 13.60 -21.96 -6.87
C ALA A 70 12.21 -22.53 -7.19
N SER A 71 12.05 -23.82 -7.01
CA SER A 71 10.75 -24.52 -7.09
C SER A 71 9.82 -24.01 -5.98
N GLY A 72 8.77 -23.30 -6.36
CA GLY A 72 7.85 -22.61 -5.44
C GLY A 72 7.95 -21.09 -5.63
N LYS A 73 7.57 -20.61 -6.81
CA LYS A 73 7.64 -19.18 -7.20
C LYS A 73 6.76 -18.31 -6.31
N ALA A 74 7.34 -17.72 -5.28
CA ALA A 74 6.71 -16.57 -4.64
C ALA A 74 6.80 -15.37 -5.60
N ALA A 75 5.70 -15.02 -6.25
CA ALA A 75 5.60 -13.77 -7.01
C ALA A 75 5.46 -12.62 -6.00
N VAL A 76 6.58 -12.05 -5.59
CA VAL A 76 6.62 -10.94 -4.64
C VAL A 76 6.88 -9.64 -5.39
N HIS A 77 6.07 -8.62 -5.12
CA HIS A 77 6.34 -7.28 -5.58
C HIS A 77 7.38 -6.62 -4.67
N CYS A 78 8.53 -6.31 -5.24
CA CYS A 78 9.65 -5.71 -4.54
C CYS A 78 9.91 -4.28 -4.98
N VAL A 79 10.60 -3.56 -4.12
CA VAL A 79 11.26 -2.28 -4.40
C VAL A 79 12.72 -2.37 -3.96
N ILE A 80 13.59 -1.52 -4.52
CA ILE A 80 14.93 -1.29 -3.97
C ILE A 80 15.01 0.17 -3.60
N VAL A 81 15.47 0.46 -2.38
CA VAL A 81 15.61 1.82 -1.89
C VAL A 81 17.02 2.03 -1.36
N GLY A 82 17.76 2.93 -2.00
CA GLY A 82 19.07 3.37 -1.57
C GLY A 82 19.00 4.72 -0.86
N PHE A 83 19.53 4.81 0.34
CA PHE A 83 19.38 5.98 1.21
C PHE A 83 20.62 6.26 2.06
N GLY A 84 20.66 7.42 2.66
CA GLY A 84 21.71 7.85 3.61
C GLY A 84 21.34 9.16 4.28
N LEU A 85 22.25 9.65 5.15
CA LEU A 85 22.04 10.90 5.91
C LEU A 85 22.45 12.16 5.14
N GLU A 86 23.22 12.01 4.05
CA GLU A 86 23.62 13.14 3.23
C GLU A 86 22.66 13.35 2.07
N ASN A 87 22.24 14.57 1.84
CA ASN A 87 21.51 14.91 0.62
C ASN A 87 22.49 15.01 -0.55
N ARG A 88 22.32 14.17 -1.57
CA ARG A 88 23.23 14.09 -2.72
C ARG A 88 22.54 14.45 -4.02
N PRO A 89 23.22 15.13 -4.94
CA PRO A 89 22.71 15.33 -6.31
C PRO A 89 22.75 14.02 -7.10
N GLY A 90 22.11 14.02 -8.27
CA GLY A 90 22.12 12.88 -9.19
C GLY A 90 21.24 11.73 -8.72
N LYS A 91 20.14 12.03 -8.07
CA LYS A 91 19.15 11.03 -7.68
C LYS A 91 18.50 10.39 -8.91
N VAL A 92 18.19 9.10 -8.82
CA VAL A 92 17.64 8.32 -9.94
C VAL A 92 16.50 7.42 -9.46
N ILE A 93 15.40 7.47 -10.20
CA ILE A 93 14.30 6.51 -10.06
C ILE A 93 14.36 5.53 -11.23
N TYR A 94 14.38 4.25 -10.95
CA TYR A 94 14.29 3.19 -11.94
C TYR A 94 12.83 2.77 -12.08
N GLU A 95 12.25 3.07 -13.23
CA GLU A 95 10.87 2.76 -13.57
C GLU A 95 10.77 1.53 -14.48
N TYR A 96 9.62 0.88 -14.45
CA TYR A 96 9.34 -0.32 -15.22
C TYR A 96 8.04 -0.12 -15.99
N GLU A 97 8.07 -0.17 -17.33
CA GLU A 97 6.85 -0.18 -18.15
C GLU A 97 5.97 -1.41 -17.84
N ASN A 98 6.63 -2.51 -17.56
CA ASN A 98 6.00 -3.74 -17.07
C ASN A 98 6.81 -4.23 -15.87
N ILE A 99 6.15 -4.62 -14.79
CA ILE A 99 6.79 -5.09 -13.54
C ILE A 99 7.74 -6.28 -13.71
N LYS A 100 7.69 -6.97 -14.86
CA LYS A 100 8.61 -8.06 -15.26
C LYS A 100 9.61 -7.62 -16.32
N GLY A 101 9.54 -6.38 -16.77
CA GLY A 101 10.40 -5.81 -17.81
C GLY A 101 11.73 -5.28 -17.30
N ASN A 102 12.44 -4.62 -18.19
CA ASN A 102 13.69 -3.94 -17.86
C ASN A 102 13.42 -2.59 -17.22
N ALA A 103 14.28 -2.22 -16.27
CA ALA A 103 14.25 -0.91 -15.66
C ALA A 103 14.83 0.14 -16.62
N HIS A 104 14.23 1.34 -16.64
CA HIS A 104 14.82 2.53 -17.24
C HIS A 104 15.06 3.60 -16.18
N ALA A 105 16.17 4.28 -16.30
CA ALA A 105 16.59 5.29 -15.34
C ALA A 105 15.96 6.64 -15.64
N VAL A 106 15.32 7.24 -14.67
CA VAL A 106 14.70 8.58 -14.73
C VAL A 106 15.42 9.46 -13.71
N PRO A 107 16.09 10.55 -14.12
CA PRO A 107 16.66 11.51 -13.17
C PRO A 107 15.58 12.13 -12.29
N ALA A 108 15.90 12.36 -11.02
CA ALA A 108 14.99 12.97 -10.06
C ALA A 108 15.69 14.07 -9.26
N SER A 109 14.96 15.14 -8.95
CA SER A 109 15.42 16.21 -8.08
C SER A 109 15.32 15.81 -6.60
N ASN A 110 14.24 15.14 -6.25
CA ASN A 110 14.05 14.53 -4.94
C ASN A 110 13.31 13.20 -5.10
N ILE A 111 13.57 12.25 -4.22
CA ILE A 111 12.82 10.99 -4.18
C ILE A 111 12.14 10.92 -2.82
N ASN A 112 10.81 11.02 -2.82
CA ASN A 112 10.03 10.95 -1.61
C ASN A 112 9.74 9.50 -1.17
N PRO A 113 9.17 9.26 0.01
CA PRO A 113 8.85 7.92 0.51
C PRO A 113 7.93 7.06 -0.36
N TYR A 114 7.21 7.65 -1.31
CA TYR A 114 6.38 6.92 -2.29
C TYR A 114 7.12 6.61 -3.59
N LEU A 115 8.43 6.85 -3.62
CA LEU A 115 9.33 6.65 -4.76
C LEU A 115 8.90 7.43 -6.02
N VAL A 116 8.56 8.70 -5.82
CA VAL A 116 8.26 9.66 -6.91
C VAL A 116 9.12 10.90 -6.74
N ASP A 117 9.41 11.59 -7.85
CA ASP A 117 10.10 12.87 -7.84
C ASP A 117 9.14 13.98 -7.36
N ALA A 118 9.13 14.21 -6.06
CA ALA A 118 8.27 15.18 -5.40
C ALA A 118 8.87 15.56 -4.03
N PRO A 119 8.39 16.66 -3.41
CA PRO A 119 8.73 16.99 -2.03
C PRO A 119 8.43 15.83 -1.05
N ASP A 120 9.16 15.79 0.06
CA ASP A 120 8.97 14.80 1.11
C ASP A 120 7.63 15.02 1.83
N VAL A 121 6.62 14.31 1.39
CA VAL A 121 5.28 14.28 1.99
C VAL A 121 4.99 12.87 2.47
N VAL A 122 4.54 12.76 3.71
CA VAL A 122 4.08 11.50 4.29
C VAL A 122 2.63 11.63 4.70
N LEU A 123 1.79 10.73 4.23
CA LEU A 123 0.38 10.70 4.56
C LEU A 123 0.14 9.74 5.75
N PRO A 124 -0.13 10.26 6.95
CA PRO A 124 -0.48 9.42 8.09
C PRO A 124 -1.89 8.84 7.91
N ARG A 125 -2.16 7.72 8.59
CA ARG A 125 -3.51 7.18 8.68
C ARG A 125 -4.48 8.24 9.21
N ARG A 126 -5.64 8.35 8.59
CA ARG A 126 -6.69 9.29 8.98
C ARG A 126 -8.02 8.57 9.11
N SER A 127 -8.80 9.00 10.09
CA SER A 127 -10.19 8.59 10.28
C SER A 127 -11.19 9.54 9.61
N ARG A 128 -10.71 10.71 9.13
CA ARG A 128 -11.54 11.74 8.50
C ARG A 128 -10.88 12.26 7.23
N PRO A 129 -11.65 12.65 6.22
CA PRO A 129 -11.13 13.32 5.01
C PRO A 129 -10.37 14.60 5.34
N ILE A 130 -9.44 15.00 4.45
CA ILE A 130 -8.73 16.28 4.54
C ILE A 130 -9.67 17.44 4.17
N CYS A 131 -10.60 17.19 3.25
CA CYS A 131 -11.54 18.15 2.71
C CYS A 131 -12.94 17.89 3.27
N ALA A 132 -13.82 18.90 3.19
CA ALA A 132 -15.24 18.73 3.46
C ALA A 132 -15.90 17.96 2.30
N VAL A 133 -15.82 16.65 2.35
CA VAL A 133 -16.42 15.72 1.38
C VAL A 133 -17.26 14.68 2.14
N PRO A 134 -18.26 14.06 1.51
CA PRO A 134 -18.99 12.95 2.09
C PRO A 134 -18.05 11.82 2.51
N GLU A 135 -18.41 11.11 3.57
CA GLU A 135 -17.65 9.92 4.01
C GLU A 135 -17.69 8.83 2.96
N ILE A 136 -16.53 8.20 2.73
CA ILE A 136 -16.41 7.01 1.89
C ILE A 136 -16.47 5.80 2.81
N GLY A 137 -17.52 5.00 2.67
CA GLY A 137 -17.65 3.70 3.33
C GLY A 137 -16.97 2.57 2.55
N ILE A 138 -17.08 1.37 3.08
CA ILE A 138 -16.55 0.13 2.45
C ILE A 138 -17.30 -0.22 1.14
N GLY A 139 -18.28 0.56 0.74
CA GLY A 139 -19.16 0.24 -0.39
C GLY A 139 -20.16 -0.85 -0.04
N ASN A 140 -20.55 -1.64 -1.03
CA ASN A 140 -21.56 -2.68 -0.89
C ASN A 140 -20.98 -4.07 -0.54
N LYS A 141 -19.84 -4.17 0.14
CA LYS A 141 -19.30 -5.44 0.60
C LYS A 141 -19.88 -5.78 1.98
N PRO A 142 -20.82 -6.73 2.09
CA PRO A 142 -21.28 -7.19 3.39
C PRO A 142 -20.12 -7.96 4.06
N ILE A 143 -19.93 -7.73 5.35
CA ILE A 143 -19.01 -8.50 6.19
C ILE A 143 -19.88 -9.32 7.14
N ASP A 144 -20.57 -10.31 6.57
CA ASP A 144 -21.65 -11.06 7.22
C ASP A 144 -21.55 -12.57 6.94
N ASP A 145 -20.39 -13.03 6.42
CA ASP A 145 -20.16 -14.41 5.97
C ASP A 145 -21.22 -14.93 4.97
N GLY A 146 -21.89 -14.02 4.24
CA GLY A 146 -22.91 -14.34 3.25
C GLY A 146 -24.31 -14.61 3.81
N ASN A 147 -24.53 -14.40 5.12
CA ASN A 147 -25.80 -14.72 5.78
C ASN A 147 -26.96 -13.78 5.40
N TYR A 148 -26.66 -12.58 4.89
CA TYR A 148 -27.67 -11.60 4.48
C TYR A 148 -27.80 -11.44 2.97
N LEU A 149 -27.15 -12.32 2.18
CA LEU A 149 -27.25 -12.36 0.73
C LEU A 149 -28.08 -13.57 0.28
N PHE A 150 -29.02 -13.31 -0.64
CA PHE A 150 -30.02 -14.29 -1.08
C PHE A 150 -30.09 -14.30 -2.60
N THR A 151 -30.26 -15.47 -3.17
CA THR A 151 -30.82 -15.64 -4.52
C THR A 151 -32.29 -15.25 -4.53
N THR A 152 -32.89 -15.08 -5.71
CA THR A 152 -34.35 -14.82 -5.81
C THR A 152 -35.15 -15.94 -5.17
N GLN A 153 -34.75 -17.19 -5.37
CA GLN A 153 -35.45 -18.34 -4.79
C GLN A 153 -35.38 -18.39 -3.26
N GLU A 154 -34.21 -18.12 -2.71
CA GLU A 154 -34.00 -18.09 -1.24
C GLU A 154 -34.80 -16.95 -0.61
N ARG A 155 -34.79 -15.75 -1.24
CA ARG A 155 -35.60 -14.62 -0.81
C ARG A 155 -37.08 -14.97 -0.77
N ASP A 156 -37.63 -15.57 -1.82
CA ASP A 156 -39.05 -15.91 -1.94
C ASP A 156 -39.46 -17.00 -0.93
N ALA A 157 -38.61 -17.98 -0.72
CA ALA A 157 -38.77 -18.98 0.33
C ALA A 157 -38.73 -18.36 1.74
N PHE A 158 -37.85 -17.39 1.97
CA PHE A 158 -37.78 -16.66 3.23
C PHE A 158 -39.04 -15.82 3.49
N ILE A 159 -39.48 -15.05 2.48
CA ILE A 159 -40.71 -14.23 2.58
C ILE A 159 -41.94 -15.11 2.80
N THR A 160 -41.99 -16.32 2.24
CA THR A 160 -43.10 -17.26 2.47
C THR A 160 -43.20 -17.67 3.94
N LYS A 161 -42.04 -17.86 4.62
CA LYS A 161 -41.96 -18.19 6.04
C LYS A 161 -42.21 -16.97 6.94
N GLU A 162 -41.67 -15.84 6.54
CA GLU A 162 -41.67 -14.58 7.30
C GLU A 162 -42.17 -13.42 6.43
N PRO A 163 -43.49 -13.31 6.16
CA PRO A 163 -44.05 -12.32 5.24
C PRO A 163 -43.70 -10.86 5.60
N ALA A 164 -43.58 -10.56 6.90
CA ALA A 164 -43.19 -9.25 7.37
C ALA A 164 -41.77 -8.79 6.95
N SER A 165 -40.94 -9.72 6.52
CA SER A 165 -39.57 -9.47 6.08
C SER A 165 -39.50 -8.86 4.69
N ALA A 166 -40.52 -8.98 3.85
CA ALA A 166 -40.50 -8.53 2.45
C ALA A 166 -40.04 -7.07 2.30
N LYS A 167 -40.44 -6.20 3.23
CA LYS A 167 -40.07 -4.78 3.23
C LYS A 167 -38.59 -4.51 3.45
N TRP A 168 -37.82 -5.48 3.98
CA TRP A 168 -36.41 -5.34 4.28
C TRP A 168 -35.49 -5.85 3.16
N PHE A 169 -36.02 -6.56 2.17
CA PHE A 169 -35.24 -7.01 1.05
C PHE A 169 -34.94 -5.86 0.08
N ARG A 170 -33.69 -5.72 -0.31
CA ARG A 170 -33.22 -4.78 -1.33
C ARG A 170 -32.44 -5.53 -2.38
N ARG A 171 -32.51 -5.04 -3.61
CA ARG A 171 -31.71 -5.58 -4.70
C ARG A 171 -30.23 -5.33 -4.40
N TRP A 172 -29.45 -6.39 -4.43
CA TRP A 172 -28.00 -6.33 -4.34
C TRP A 172 -27.43 -6.18 -5.74
N LEU A 173 -26.52 -5.22 -5.92
CA LEU A 173 -25.85 -4.97 -7.20
C LEU A 173 -24.36 -4.76 -6.96
N GLY A 174 -23.57 -5.77 -7.29
CA GLY A 174 -22.11 -5.73 -7.38
C GLY A 174 -21.65 -5.83 -8.81
N ALA A 175 -20.33 -5.87 -9.02
CA ALA A 175 -19.76 -6.04 -10.35
C ALA A 175 -20.17 -7.36 -11.02
N ASP A 176 -20.25 -8.43 -10.24
CA ASP A 176 -20.59 -9.76 -10.72
C ASP A 176 -22.05 -9.84 -11.20
N GLU A 177 -22.99 -9.29 -10.43
CA GLU A 177 -24.40 -9.21 -10.78
C GLU A 177 -24.62 -8.32 -12.02
N LEU A 178 -23.83 -7.25 -12.14
CA LEU A 178 -23.92 -6.34 -13.30
C LEU A 178 -23.39 -6.98 -14.58
N ILE A 179 -22.24 -7.65 -14.50
CA ILE A 179 -21.56 -8.25 -15.67
C ILE A 179 -22.32 -9.48 -16.17
N ASN A 180 -22.80 -10.33 -15.25
CA ASN A 180 -23.43 -11.61 -15.56
C ASN A 180 -24.96 -11.56 -15.57
N ALA A 181 -25.54 -10.37 -15.33
CA ALA A 181 -26.99 -10.09 -15.45
C ALA A 181 -27.89 -11.04 -14.62
N TYR A 182 -27.45 -11.43 -13.41
CA TYR A 182 -28.31 -12.20 -12.48
C TYR A 182 -28.75 -11.36 -11.30
N GLU A 183 -29.81 -11.79 -10.64
CA GLU A 183 -30.37 -11.07 -9.49
C GLU A 183 -29.92 -11.67 -8.17
N ARG A 184 -29.46 -10.80 -7.27
CA ARG A 184 -29.23 -11.09 -5.86
C ARG A 184 -29.93 -10.06 -4.98
N TRP A 185 -30.21 -10.48 -3.79
CA TRP A 185 -30.95 -9.70 -2.80
C TRP A 185 -30.17 -9.66 -1.49
N CYS A 186 -30.28 -8.57 -0.78
CA CYS A 186 -29.78 -8.48 0.59
C CYS A 186 -30.92 -8.16 1.55
N LEU A 187 -30.82 -8.70 2.76
CA LEU A 187 -31.67 -8.31 3.88
C LEU A 187 -31.06 -7.05 4.50
N TRP A 188 -31.68 -5.92 4.26
CA TRP A 188 -31.22 -4.60 4.71
C TRP A 188 -32.02 -4.18 5.93
N LEU A 189 -31.39 -4.18 7.12
CA LEU A 189 -32.00 -3.80 8.40
C LEU A 189 -31.67 -2.36 8.81
N GLY A 190 -30.99 -1.60 7.94
CA GLY A 190 -30.68 -0.19 8.16
C GLY A 190 -31.85 0.74 7.77
N ASN A 191 -31.77 1.97 8.22
CA ASN A 191 -32.71 3.04 7.90
C ASN A 191 -32.53 3.56 6.47
#